data_1cc0845f6fe4876be16136c45262a6b2
#
_entry.id   1cc0845f6fe4876be16136c45262a6b2
#
_cell.length_a   1.000
_cell.length_b   1.000
_cell.length_c   1.000
_cell.angle_alpha   90.00
_cell.angle_beta   90.00
_cell.angle_gamma   90.00
#
_symmetry.space_group_name_H-M   'P 1'
#
loop_
_entity.id
_entity.type
_entity.pdbx_description
1 polymer ?
#
loop_
_entity_poly.entity_id
_entity_poly.type
_entity_poly.pdbx_seq_one_letter_code
_entity_poly.pdbx_strand_id
1 'polypeptide(L)'
;MQLLDVPVPVLDASVDADGLAPRRLGDWLRQSQGMSPAARLRQLINAGLDLLPGPGQGRTLQRWRMLARVAADDLALAKLYESHTDALAILAELEPAGPAHASRMAAVAPVLTDVVPEADLVSDARLNGHFQTSTTVTPPAYAVWAAEAPDARVTVTRTEEGRVLLSGRKAWCSGAADVERALLTSWMPDGSGPWLADVDLHQPGVRIDDTAWAAVGMAGTGTATVSFEDVPARLLGDAAGYLHRPGFWQGGAGIAACWHGALESLAEALRLATSLRQGEAWHLQLALGQVDGLLSANAATLREAASWMDRHPQADARAWTLRVRTATDETAQRVIRSVSRALGPGPFCRHAHLARLLADLPVFLRQSHGDRDLAALGALASAADEDGTSGDQPWRL
;
A
#
# COMPACT_ATOMS: atom_id res chain seq x y z
N MET A 1 -31.03 12.42 -17.91
CA MET A 1 -30.37 12.58 -16.61
C MET A 1 -28.92 12.15 -16.81
N GLN A 2 -28.02 13.09 -16.70
CA GLN A 2 -26.62 12.90 -17.09
C GLN A 2 -25.91 12.13 -15.95
N LEU A 3 -25.11 11.11 -16.29
CA LEU A 3 -24.16 10.40 -15.39
C LEU A 3 -23.12 11.34 -14.71
N LEU A 4 -23.27 12.65 -14.93
CA LEU A 4 -22.33 13.71 -14.51
C LEU A 4 -22.42 14.06 -13.01
N ASP A 5 -23.52 13.69 -12.32
CA ASP A 5 -23.78 14.04 -10.93
C ASP A 5 -23.81 12.80 -10.01
N VAL A 6 -23.24 11.68 -10.45
CA VAL A 6 -23.12 10.51 -9.56
C VAL A 6 -22.01 10.80 -8.57
N PRO A 7 -22.32 10.89 -7.26
CA PRO A 7 -21.27 11.06 -6.26
C PRO A 7 -20.28 9.90 -6.36
N VAL A 8 -19.00 10.19 -6.11
CA VAL A 8 -17.98 9.14 -5.97
C VAL A 8 -18.52 8.08 -5.03
N PRO A 9 -18.61 6.81 -5.46
CA PRO A 9 -19.18 5.78 -4.60
C PRO A 9 -18.35 5.68 -3.33
N VAL A 10 -18.93 6.06 -2.23
CA VAL A 10 -18.37 5.79 -0.90
C VAL A 10 -18.64 4.32 -0.66
N LEU A 11 -17.64 3.49 -0.82
CA LEU A 11 -17.73 2.07 -0.46
C LEU A 11 -18.14 1.99 1.01
N ASP A 12 -19.36 1.51 1.25
CA ASP A 12 -19.86 1.33 2.60
C ASP A 12 -19.02 0.23 3.28
N ALA A 13 -18.36 0.58 4.38
CA ALA A 13 -17.56 -0.36 5.12
C ALA A 13 -18.50 -1.40 5.74
N SER A 14 -18.59 -2.58 5.12
CA SER A 14 -19.26 -3.72 5.74
C SER A 14 -18.68 -3.95 7.14
N VAL A 15 -19.58 -4.07 8.09
CA VAL A 15 -19.36 -4.12 9.53
C VAL A 15 -18.45 -5.29 9.89
N ASP A 16 -17.21 -5.00 10.29
CA ASP A 16 -16.41 -5.92 11.09
C ASP A 16 -16.64 -5.64 12.58
N ALA A 17 -16.52 -6.67 13.40
CA ALA A 17 -16.67 -6.57 14.85
C ALA A 17 -15.74 -5.53 15.53
N ASP A 18 -14.66 -5.09 14.80
CA ASP A 18 -13.70 -4.06 15.20
C ASP A 18 -13.90 -2.72 14.46
N GLY A 19 -15.11 -2.42 14.03
CA GLY A 19 -15.53 -1.45 13.01
C GLY A 19 -15.18 0.04 13.15
N LEU A 20 -14.40 0.47 14.13
CA LEU A 20 -14.07 1.90 14.32
C LEU A 20 -12.99 2.42 13.35
N ALA A 21 -11.91 1.69 13.13
CA ALA A 21 -10.80 2.15 12.30
C ALA A 21 -11.16 2.28 10.81
N PRO A 22 -11.85 1.32 10.16
CA PRO A 22 -12.29 1.48 8.77
C PRO A 22 -13.29 2.60 8.55
N ARG A 23 -14.21 2.83 9.52
CA ARG A 23 -15.17 3.96 9.45
C ARG A 23 -14.45 5.30 9.58
N ARG A 24 -13.59 5.48 10.57
CA ARG A 24 -12.77 6.69 10.74
C ARG A 24 -11.94 7.00 9.50
N LEU A 25 -11.31 5.99 8.89
CA LEU A 25 -10.57 6.16 7.65
C LEU A 25 -11.49 6.63 6.51
N GLY A 26 -12.67 6.02 6.34
CA GLY A 26 -13.63 6.40 5.30
C GLY A 26 -14.12 7.85 5.45
N ASP A 27 -14.44 8.29 6.68
CA ASP A 27 -14.84 9.66 6.95
C ASP A 27 -13.71 10.64 6.66
N TRP A 28 -12.51 10.29 7.06
CA TRP A 28 -11.32 11.09 6.83
C TRP A 28 -11.01 11.23 5.31
N LEU A 29 -11.07 10.15 4.53
CA LEU A 29 -10.84 10.18 3.08
C LEU A 29 -11.81 11.14 2.38
N ARG A 30 -13.08 11.18 2.81
CA ARG A 30 -14.07 12.13 2.28
C ARG A 30 -13.72 13.58 2.61
N GLN A 31 -13.30 13.86 3.84
CA GLN A 31 -12.99 15.22 4.30
C GLN A 31 -11.71 15.78 3.68
N SER A 32 -10.77 14.92 3.31
CA SER A 32 -9.47 15.29 2.75
C SER A 32 -9.45 15.41 1.21
N GLN A 33 -10.59 15.26 0.55
CA GLN A 33 -10.67 15.40 -0.90
C GLN A 33 -10.19 16.77 -1.39
N GLY A 34 -9.47 16.79 -2.52
CA GLY A 34 -8.89 18.02 -3.09
C GLY A 34 -7.50 18.37 -2.57
N MET A 35 -7.01 17.72 -1.53
CA MET A 35 -5.62 17.84 -1.07
C MET A 35 -4.69 16.96 -1.92
N SER A 36 -3.38 17.31 -1.97
CA SER A 36 -2.38 16.44 -2.61
C SER A 36 -2.22 15.11 -1.86
N PRO A 37 -1.84 14.00 -2.55
CA PRO A 37 -1.59 12.71 -1.89
C PRO A 37 -0.59 12.81 -0.73
N ALA A 38 0.46 13.59 -0.87
CA ALA A 38 1.46 13.81 0.19
C ALA A 38 0.87 14.51 1.41
N ALA A 39 0.09 15.58 1.22
CA ALA A 39 -0.58 16.27 2.33
C ALA A 39 -1.60 15.36 3.03
N ARG A 40 -2.28 14.52 2.26
CA ARG A 40 -3.20 13.51 2.80
C ARG A 40 -2.47 12.44 3.60
N LEU A 41 -1.33 11.93 3.13
CA LEU A 41 -0.48 11.00 3.88
C LEU A 41 -0.09 11.62 5.23
N ARG A 42 0.39 12.86 5.22
CA ARG A 42 0.79 13.58 6.45
C ARG A 42 -0.35 13.65 7.46
N GLN A 43 -1.56 13.94 7.01
CA GLN A 43 -2.72 13.98 7.89
C GLN A 43 -3.13 12.59 8.42
N LEU A 44 -3.01 11.51 7.61
CA LEU A 44 -3.23 10.13 8.06
C LEU A 44 -2.26 9.78 9.21
N ILE A 45 -0.99 10.14 9.06
CA ILE A 45 0.03 9.97 10.09
C ILE A 45 -0.33 10.72 11.37
N ASN A 46 -0.70 11.99 11.25
CA ASN A 46 -1.07 12.83 12.40
C ASN A 46 -2.32 12.31 13.13
N ALA A 47 -3.24 11.66 12.40
CA ALA A 47 -4.44 11.06 12.95
C ALA A 47 -4.24 9.64 13.51
N GLY A 48 -3.02 9.07 13.40
CA GLY A 48 -2.71 7.68 13.80
C GLY A 48 -3.41 6.62 12.94
N LEU A 49 -3.89 7.00 11.74
CA LEU A 49 -4.56 6.10 10.80
C LEU A 49 -3.58 5.30 9.93
N ASP A 50 -2.29 5.49 10.13
CA ASP A 50 -1.19 4.76 9.50
C ASP A 50 -0.71 3.55 10.32
N LEU A 51 -1.25 3.36 11.51
CA LEU A 51 -0.88 2.27 12.42
C LEU A 51 -1.69 1.01 12.07
N LEU A 52 -1.22 0.30 11.07
CA LEU A 52 -1.84 -0.93 10.62
C LEU A 52 -1.30 -2.16 11.36
N PRO A 53 -2.10 -3.22 11.53
CA PRO A 53 -1.58 -4.51 11.98
C PRO A 53 -0.40 -4.95 11.12
N GLY A 54 0.60 -5.61 11.72
CA GLY A 54 1.71 -6.18 10.97
C GLY A 54 1.24 -7.29 10.01
N PRO A 55 1.88 -7.46 8.84
CA PRO A 55 1.58 -8.56 7.94
C PRO A 55 1.83 -9.91 8.64
N GLY A 56 0.93 -10.89 8.50
CA GLY A 56 1.05 -12.21 9.13
C GLY A 56 0.93 -12.21 10.67
N GLN A 57 0.44 -11.14 11.28
CA GLN A 57 0.32 -11.01 12.74
C GLN A 57 -1.13 -11.14 13.24
N GLY A 58 -1.92 -12.03 12.62
CA GLY A 58 -3.28 -12.39 13.05
C GLY A 58 -4.39 -11.46 12.56
N ARG A 59 -4.05 -10.33 11.91
CA ARG A 59 -5.00 -9.33 11.40
C ARG A 59 -4.65 -8.84 9.99
N THR A 60 -4.06 -9.70 9.16
CA THR A 60 -3.62 -9.38 7.81
C THR A 60 -4.77 -8.88 6.92
N LEU A 61 -5.94 -9.51 7.00
CA LEU A 61 -7.11 -9.06 6.24
C LEU A 61 -7.54 -7.64 6.62
N GLN A 62 -7.47 -7.26 7.88
CA GLN A 62 -7.78 -5.90 8.32
C GLN A 62 -6.80 -4.89 7.71
N ARG A 63 -5.48 -5.18 7.73
CA ARG A 63 -4.48 -4.36 7.04
C ARG A 63 -4.84 -4.18 5.56
N TRP A 64 -5.15 -5.28 4.87
CA TRP A 64 -5.47 -5.23 3.44
C TRP A 64 -6.74 -4.46 3.13
N ARG A 65 -7.77 -4.53 3.99
CA ARG A 65 -8.98 -3.71 3.85
C ARG A 65 -8.69 -2.22 3.97
N MET A 66 -7.79 -1.82 4.87
CA MET A 66 -7.37 -0.42 5.00
C MET A 66 -6.63 0.04 3.74
N LEU A 67 -5.68 -0.76 3.23
CA LEU A 67 -4.97 -0.47 1.98
C LEU A 67 -5.93 -0.38 0.78
N ALA A 68 -6.84 -1.34 0.63
CA ALA A 68 -7.86 -1.34 -0.42
C ALA A 68 -8.76 -0.10 -0.35
N ARG A 69 -9.15 0.31 0.86
CA ARG A 69 -9.99 1.49 1.06
C ARG A 69 -9.32 2.77 0.61
N VAL A 70 -8.04 2.96 0.94
CA VAL A 70 -7.26 4.12 0.45
C VAL A 70 -7.11 4.06 -1.07
N ALA A 71 -6.86 2.88 -1.63
CA ALA A 71 -6.69 2.69 -3.07
C ALA A 71 -7.98 2.91 -3.88
N ALA A 72 -9.12 2.57 -3.33
CA ALA A 72 -10.41 2.86 -3.94
C ALA A 72 -10.68 4.36 -4.08
N ASP A 73 -10.09 5.17 -3.22
CA ASP A 73 -10.22 6.63 -3.21
C ASP A 73 -9.14 7.32 -4.07
N ASP A 74 -7.86 6.93 -3.90
CA ASP A 74 -6.74 7.54 -4.63
C ASP A 74 -5.54 6.59 -4.68
N LEU A 75 -5.11 6.19 -5.88
CA LEU A 75 -4.00 5.24 -6.06
C LEU A 75 -2.63 5.86 -5.76
N ALA A 76 -2.45 7.15 -6.00
CA ALA A 76 -1.20 7.81 -5.65
C ALA A 76 -1.06 7.90 -4.12
N LEU A 77 -2.13 8.28 -3.41
CA LEU A 77 -2.15 8.22 -1.95
C LEU A 77 -1.92 6.78 -1.45
N ALA A 78 -2.57 5.78 -2.07
CA ALA A 78 -2.42 4.39 -1.68
C ALA A 78 -0.97 3.92 -1.79
N LYS A 79 -0.25 4.33 -2.85
CA LYS A 79 1.17 4.01 -3.01
C LYS A 79 2.05 4.62 -1.92
N LEU A 80 1.81 5.87 -1.55
CA LEU A 80 2.54 6.54 -0.48
C LEU A 80 2.19 5.92 0.89
N TYR A 81 0.92 5.67 1.14
CA TYR A 81 0.42 5.08 2.38
C TYR A 81 0.88 3.64 2.58
N GLU A 82 0.84 2.81 1.52
CA GLU A 82 1.36 1.45 1.52
C GLU A 82 2.85 1.44 1.85
N SER A 83 3.64 2.26 1.13
CA SER A 83 5.08 2.38 1.34
C SER A 83 5.43 2.81 2.76
N HIS A 84 4.69 3.78 3.32
CA HIS A 84 4.86 4.24 4.70
C HIS A 84 4.53 3.16 5.73
N THR A 85 3.37 2.53 5.59
CA THR A 85 2.93 1.50 6.54
C THR A 85 3.76 0.21 6.43
N ASP A 86 4.36 -0.07 5.26
CA ASP A 86 5.31 -1.16 5.09
C ASP A 86 6.65 -0.84 5.77
N ALA A 87 7.14 0.41 5.64
CA ALA A 87 8.33 0.85 6.36
C ALA A 87 8.17 0.66 7.88
N LEU A 88 7.02 0.99 8.45
CA LEU A 88 6.74 0.78 9.87
C LEU A 88 6.74 -0.70 10.26
N ALA A 89 6.18 -1.56 9.41
CA ALA A 89 6.18 -3.01 9.63
C ALA A 89 7.60 -3.59 9.56
N ILE A 90 8.42 -3.13 8.60
CA ILE A 90 9.84 -3.52 8.46
C ILE A 90 10.63 -3.12 9.71
N LEU A 91 10.48 -1.87 10.16
CA LEU A 91 11.17 -1.39 11.37
C LEU A 91 10.76 -2.18 12.62
N ALA A 92 9.47 -2.50 12.76
CA ALA A 92 8.97 -3.30 13.87
C ALA A 92 9.51 -4.73 13.85
N GLU A 93 9.73 -5.32 12.66
CA GLU A 93 10.24 -6.68 12.50
C GLU A 93 11.76 -6.75 12.68
N LEU A 94 12.52 -5.83 12.10
CA LEU A 94 13.98 -5.84 12.13
C LEU A 94 14.57 -5.16 13.37
N GLU A 95 13.84 -4.23 14.00
CA GLU A 95 14.28 -3.48 15.19
C GLU A 95 13.14 -3.28 16.20
N PRO A 96 12.63 -4.33 16.82
CA PRO A 96 11.46 -4.23 17.72
C PRO A 96 11.70 -3.33 18.94
N ALA A 97 12.96 -3.10 19.33
CA ALA A 97 13.36 -2.19 20.41
C ALA A 97 13.90 -0.84 19.89
N GLY A 98 13.79 -0.58 18.60
CA GLY A 98 14.37 0.62 17.96
C GLY A 98 13.64 1.91 18.33
N PRO A 99 14.34 3.09 18.27
CA PRO A 99 13.79 4.38 18.68
C PRO A 99 12.57 4.81 17.86
N ALA A 100 12.49 4.45 16.59
CA ALA A 100 11.34 4.76 15.73
C ALA A 100 10.07 4.04 16.21
N HIS A 101 10.17 2.77 16.60
CA HIS A 101 9.05 2.01 17.15
C HIS A 101 8.62 2.54 18.52
N ALA A 102 9.57 2.79 19.42
CA ALA A 102 9.31 3.32 20.75
C ALA A 102 8.64 4.73 20.68
N SER A 103 9.11 5.61 19.81
CA SER A 103 8.54 6.95 19.62
C SER A 103 7.09 6.89 19.12
N ARG A 104 6.77 5.97 18.20
CA ARG A 104 5.41 5.82 17.70
C ARG A 104 4.47 5.18 18.72
N MET A 105 4.90 4.16 19.45
CA MET A 105 4.10 3.56 20.51
C MET A 105 3.78 4.57 21.61
N ALA A 106 4.72 5.45 21.97
CA ALA A 106 4.50 6.52 22.93
C ALA A 106 3.50 7.59 22.41
N ALA A 107 3.52 7.88 21.10
CA ALA A 107 2.59 8.84 20.49
C ALA A 107 1.14 8.30 20.40
N VAL A 108 0.96 6.99 20.44
CA VAL A 108 -0.35 6.31 20.27
C VAL A 108 -1.00 5.95 21.60
N ALA A 109 -0.23 5.82 22.67
CA ALA A 109 -0.74 5.47 24.01
C ALA A 109 -1.92 6.36 24.45
N PRO A 110 -1.94 7.68 24.21
CA PRO A 110 -3.09 8.54 24.56
C PRO A 110 -4.32 8.27 23.70
N VAL A 111 -4.16 7.86 22.44
CA VAL A 111 -5.28 7.66 21.48
C VAL A 111 -6.06 6.37 21.75
N LEU A 112 -5.41 5.38 22.36
CA LEU A 112 -6.01 4.08 22.69
C LEU A 112 -6.75 4.07 24.04
N THR A 113 -6.51 5.07 24.90
CA THR A 113 -7.15 5.18 26.22
C THR A 113 -8.44 5.98 26.23
N ASP A 114 -8.74 6.75 25.18
CA ASP A 114 -9.97 7.55 25.06
C ASP A 114 -11.16 6.76 24.46
N VAL A 115 -11.33 5.50 24.87
CA VAL A 115 -12.62 4.82 24.71
C VAL A 115 -13.50 5.23 25.90
N VAL A 116 -14.11 6.41 25.80
CA VAL A 116 -15.18 6.83 26.72
C VAL A 116 -16.40 5.95 26.44
N PRO A 117 -16.99 5.28 27.43
CA PRO A 117 -18.26 4.59 27.26
C PRO A 117 -19.37 5.59 26.90
N GLU A 118 -20.24 5.20 25.99
CA GLU A 118 -21.34 5.99 25.39
C GLU A 118 -22.46 6.39 26.39
N ALA A 119 -22.18 6.50 27.68
CA ALA A 119 -23.19 6.67 28.71
C ALA A 119 -23.36 8.09 29.26
N ASP A 120 -22.51 9.08 28.94
CA ASP A 120 -22.60 10.42 29.52
C ASP A 120 -22.45 11.55 28.49
N LEU A 121 -23.43 11.64 27.56
CA LEU A 121 -23.63 12.85 26.76
C LEU A 121 -24.85 13.62 27.30
N VAL A 122 -24.71 14.21 28.48
CA VAL A 122 -25.60 15.32 28.90
C VAL A 122 -24.74 16.43 29.46
N SER A 123 -24.80 17.55 28.73
CA SER A 123 -24.51 18.94 29.10
C SER A 123 -23.56 19.19 30.29
N ASP A 124 -22.35 19.74 30.01
CA ASP A 124 -22.01 21.02 30.66
C ASP A 124 -20.95 21.82 29.91
N ALA A 125 -21.31 23.04 29.55
CA ALA A 125 -20.40 24.04 29.02
C ALA A 125 -19.65 24.66 30.19
N ARG A 126 -18.37 24.36 30.36
CA ARG A 126 -17.33 25.15 31.05
C ARG A 126 -16.14 24.28 31.47
N LEU A 127 -15.16 24.11 30.63
CA LEU A 127 -13.79 23.87 31.10
C LEU A 127 -12.80 24.60 30.17
N ASN A 128 -12.51 25.86 30.56
CA ASN A 128 -11.26 26.52 30.17
C ASN A 128 -10.11 25.81 30.88
N GLY A 129 -9.60 24.74 30.29
CA GLY A 129 -8.39 24.09 30.73
C GLY A 129 -7.24 24.46 29.78
N HIS A 130 -6.22 25.12 30.29
CA HIS A 130 -4.96 25.37 29.62
C HIS A 130 -4.39 24.02 29.16
N PHE A 131 -4.53 23.67 27.88
CA PHE A 131 -3.71 22.65 27.25
C PHE A 131 -2.29 23.18 27.24
N GLN A 132 -1.44 22.64 28.11
CA GLN A 132 -0.01 22.75 27.94
C GLN A 132 0.31 22.11 26.60
N THR A 133 0.80 22.90 25.65
CA THR A 133 1.37 22.44 24.40
C THR A 133 2.63 21.65 24.71
N SER A 134 2.45 20.34 24.96
CA SER A 134 3.52 19.37 24.75
C SER A 134 3.92 19.54 23.29
N THR A 135 5.16 19.82 23.02
CA THR A 135 5.74 19.82 21.67
C THR A 135 5.63 18.39 21.14
N THR A 136 4.49 18.05 20.55
CA THR A 136 4.28 16.76 19.88
C THR A 136 5.15 16.75 18.65
N VAL A 137 6.30 16.09 18.74
CA VAL A 137 7.16 15.81 17.58
C VAL A 137 6.31 15.01 16.60
N THR A 138 5.98 15.61 15.48
CA THR A 138 5.24 14.93 14.41
C THR A 138 6.05 13.73 13.93
N PRO A 139 5.50 12.50 13.93
CA PRO A 139 6.24 11.34 13.47
C PRO A 139 6.66 11.49 12.00
N PRO A 140 7.87 11.05 11.62
CA PRO A 140 8.33 11.16 10.24
C PRO A 140 7.51 10.26 9.32
N ALA A 141 7.24 10.75 8.09
CA ALA A 141 6.79 9.91 7.01
C ALA A 141 7.97 9.12 6.46
N TYR A 142 7.72 7.86 6.13
CA TYR A 142 8.68 6.94 5.56
C TYR A 142 8.29 6.54 4.13
N ALA A 143 9.29 6.17 3.34
CA ALA A 143 9.10 5.41 2.10
C ALA A 143 9.95 4.14 2.11
N VAL A 144 9.57 3.13 1.31
CA VAL A 144 10.39 1.94 1.00
C VAL A 144 10.76 1.98 -0.47
N TRP A 145 12.07 2.00 -0.75
CA TRP A 145 12.64 2.02 -2.11
C TRP A 145 13.52 0.79 -2.33
N ALA A 146 12.87 -0.33 -2.61
CA ALA A 146 13.54 -1.62 -2.77
C ALA A 146 13.66 -2.07 -4.24
N ALA A 147 13.19 -1.28 -5.21
CA ALA A 147 13.34 -1.59 -6.62
C ALA A 147 14.81 -1.46 -7.06
N GLU A 148 15.28 -2.43 -7.85
CA GLU A 148 16.64 -2.47 -8.39
C GLU A 148 16.60 -2.20 -9.90
N ALA A 149 16.76 -0.93 -10.27
CA ALA A 149 16.88 -0.54 -11.68
C ALA A 149 18.27 -0.90 -12.22
N PRO A 150 18.40 -1.33 -13.49
CA PRO A 150 19.67 -1.77 -14.04
C PRO A 150 20.77 -0.71 -14.04
N ASP A 151 20.40 0.56 -14.12
CA ASP A 151 21.27 1.72 -14.26
C ASP A 151 21.35 2.59 -13.01
N ALA A 152 20.71 2.19 -11.91
CA ALA A 152 20.65 2.95 -10.68
C ALA A 152 20.85 2.05 -9.46
N ARG A 153 22.03 2.16 -8.83
CA ARG A 153 22.42 1.39 -7.64
C ARG A 153 22.98 2.32 -6.58
N VAL A 154 22.64 2.03 -5.32
CA VAL A 154 23.23 2.68 -4.15
C VAL A 154 24.25 1.73 -3.53
N THR A 155 25.45 2.25 -3.25
CA THR A 155 26.52 1.54 -2.57
C THR A 155 26.69 2.05 -1.14
N VAL A 156 27.17 1.16 -0.27
CA VAL A 156 27.45 1.44 1.13
C VAL A 156 28.96 1.45 1.33
N THR A 157 29.48 2.49 1.96
CA THR A 157 30.85 2.55 2.46
C THR A 157 30.84 2.61 3.99
N ARG A 158 31.72 1.85 4.65
CA ARG A 158 31.98 1.97 6.09
C ARG A 158 33.27 2.75 6.29
N THR A 159 33.21 3.84 7.05
CA THR A 159 34.42 4.59 7.44
C THR A 159 35.20 3.82 8.49
N GLU A 160 36.46 4.19 8.72
CA GLU A 160 37.31 3.65 9.79
C GLU A 160 36.67 3.81 11.18
N GLU A 161 35.88 4.85 11.37
CA GLU A 161 35.11 5.12 12.61
C GLU A 161 33.79 4.33 12.70
N GLY A 162 33.53 3.45 11.72
CA GLY A 162 32.33 2.60 11.69
C GLY A 162 31.06 3.29 11.21
N ARG A 163 31.14 4.56 10.71
CA ARG A 163 30.00 5.22 10.11
C ARG A 163 29.63 4.60 8.77
N VAL A 164 28.33 4.59 8.45
CA VAL A 164 27.78 4.10 7.18
C VAL A 164 27.46 5.29 6.29
N LEU A 165 27.99 5.29 5.09
CA LEU A 165 27.76 6.31 4.07
C LEU A 165 27.14 5.66 2.82
N LEU A 166 26.15 6.35 2.23
CA LEU A 166 25.50 5.95 0.99
C LEU A 166 25.99 6.81 -0.17
N SER A 167 26.33 6.19 -1.29
CA SER A 167 26.69 6.86 -2.55
C SER A 167 26.04 6.16 -3.72
N GLY A 168 25.63 6.94 -4.75
CA GLY A 168 25.01 6.40 -5.96
C GLY A 168 23.60 6.94 -6.20
N ARG A 169 22.78 6.20 -6.95
CA ARG A 169 21.44 6.63 -7.34
C ARG A 169 20.40 5.56 -7.06
N LYS A 170 19.19 5.96 -6.68
CA LYS A 170 18.02 5.11 -6.55
C LYS A 170 16.93 5.63 -7.46
N ALA A 171 16.45 4.80 -8.36
CA ALA A 171 15.34 5.12 -9.24
C ALA A 171 13.99 4.74 -8.60
N TRP A 172 12.91 5.30 -9.15
CA TRP A 172 11.53 5.01 -8.77
C TRP A 172 11.21 5.25 -7.29
N CYS A 173 11.76 6.33 -6.75
CA CYS A 173 11.57 6.76 -5.36
C CYS A 173 10.24 7.52 -5.21
N SER A 174 9.15 6.79 -4.97
CA SER A 174 7.84 7.43 -4.73
C SER A 174 7.85 8.25 -3.44
N GLY A 175 7.30 9.47 -3.48
CA GLY A 175 7.23 10.39 -2.35
C GLY A 175 8.56 11.04 -1.97
N ALA A 176 9.57 11.03 -2.84
CA ALA A 176 10.92 11.44 -2.49
C ALA A 176 11.01 12.86 -1.90
N ALA A 177 10.21 13.81 -2.39
CA ALA A 177 10.16 15.18 -1.88
C ALA A 177 9.23 15.38 -0.68
N ASP A 178 8.44 14.37 -0.32
CA ASP A 178 7.30 14.49 0.60
C ASP A 178 7.49 13.70 1.90
N VAL A 179 8.49 12.82 1.96
CA VAL A 179 8.80 12.00 3.14
C VAL A 179 10.13 12.42 3.77
N GLU A 180 10.24 12.27 5.08
CA GLU A 180 11.46 12.63 5.80
C GLU A 180 12.52 11.53 5.75
N ARG A 181 12.10 10.28 5.67
CA ARG A 181 13.00 9.13 5.73
C ARG A 181 12.68 8.09 4.68
N ALA A 182 13.70 7.34 4.27
CA ALA A 182 13.51 6.20 3.39
C ALA A 182 14.24 4.96 3.90
N LEU A 183 13.60 3.82 3.73
CA LEU A 183 14.23 2.51 3.80
C LEU A 183 14.57 2.10 2.37
N LEU A 184 15.84 1.91 2.05
CA LEU A 184 16.25 1.57 0.70
C LEU A 184 17.25 0.42 0.67
N THR A 185 17.20 -0.38 -0.40
CA THR A 185 18.20 -1.43 -0.65
C THR A 185 19.48 -0.81 -1.18
N SER A 186 20.60 -1.28 -0.64
CA SER A 186 21.96 -0.82 -0.95
C SER A 186 22.95 -2.00 -0.95
N TRP A 187 24.13 -1.82 -1.52
CA TRP A 187 25.08 -2.89 -1.78
C TRP A 187 26.48 -2.51 -1.28
N MET A 188 27.20 -3.45 -0.70
CA MET A 188 28.61 -3.25 -0.38
C MET A 188 29.46 -3.23 -1.68
N PRO A 189 30.65 -2.63 -1.67
CA PRO A 189 31.53 -2.57 -2.83
C PRO A 189 31.95 -3.96 -3.37
N ASP A 190 32.00 -4.96 -2.50
CA ASP A 190 32.28 -6.37 -2.86
C ASP A 190 31.08 -7.09 -3.51
N GLY A 191 29.94 -6.40 -3.65
CA GLY A 191 28.71 -6.95 -4.20
C GLY A 191 27.85 -7.71 -3.20
N SER A 192 28.24 -7.78 -1.92
CA SER A 192 27.41 -8.39 -0.88
C SER A 192 26.18 -7.53 -0.58
N GLY A 193 25.05 -8.16 -0.35
CA GLY A 193 23.76 -7.51 -0.09
C GLY A 193 22.60 -8.22 -0.77
N PRO A 194 21.44 -7.55 -0.95
CA PRO A 194 21.22 -6.16 -0.53
C PRO A 194 21.15 -5.98 0.98
N TRP A 195 21.70 -4.86 1.44
CA TRP A 195 21.48 -4.34 2.78
C TRP A 195 20.30 -3.36 2.78
N LEU A 196 19.52 -3.33 3.83
CA LEU A 196 18.51 -2.29 4.00
C LEU A 196 19.13 -1.12 4.78
N ALA A 197 19.05 0.07 4.22
CA ALA A 197 19.53 1.31 4.85
C ALA A 197 18.34 2.21 5.21
N ASP A 198 18.37 2.76 6.42
CA ASP A 198 17.47 3.80 6.89
C ASP A 198 18.20 5.15 6.78
N VAL A 199 17.67 6.07 5.98
CA VAL A 199 18.30 7.35 5.66
C VAL A 199 17.35 8.52 5.89
N ASP A 200 17.85 9.60 6.49
CA ASP A 200 17.20 10.90 6.53
C ASP A 200 17.41 11.60 5.18
N LEU A 201 16.35 12.12 4.58
CA LEU A 201 16.41 12.76 3.27
C LEU A 201 16.70 14.26 3.31
N HIS A 202 16.67 14.87 4.49
CA HIS A 202 16.89 16.31 4.67
C HIS A 202 18.36 16.68 4.99
N GLN A 203 19.30 15.75 4.75
CA GLN A 203 20.72 15.98 5.03
C GLN A 203 21.51 16.31 3.77
N PRO A 204 22.68 17.00 3.91
CA PRO A 204 23.56 17.26 2.77
C PRO A 204 23.94 15.99 2.01
N GLY A 205 24.11 16.12 0.69
CA GLY A 205 24.45 15.00 -0.19
C GLY A 205 23.25 14.28 -0.78
N VAL A 206 22.01 14.53 -0.32
CA VAL A 206 20.78 14.02 -0.94
C VAL A 206 20.32 15.01 -2.01
N ARG A 207 20.08 14.50 -3.22
CA ARG A 207 19.51 15.28 -4.34
C ARG A 207 18.36 14.51 -4.96
N ILE A 208 17.24 15.19 -5.15
CA ILE A 208 16.01 14.64 -5.72
C ILE A 208 15.86 15.21 -7.14
N ASP A 209 15.70 14.32 -8.12
CA ASP A 209 15.42 14.66 -9.52
C ASP A 209 14.06 14.09 -9.91
N ASP A 210 13.06 14.94 -9.98
CA ASP A 210 11.67 14.61 -10.32
C ASP A 210 11.39 14.65 -11.84
N THR A 211 12.37 15.07 -12.65
CA THR A 211 12.21 15.21 -14.11
C THR A 211 12.15 13.87 -14.84
N ALA A 212 12.56 12.78 -14.22
CA ALA A 212 12.65 11.45 -14.82
C ALA A 212 11.29 10.74 -14.96
N TRP A 213 10.21 11.23 -14.34
CA TRP A 213 8.90 10.60 -14.39
C TRP A 213 8.06 11.13 -15.55
N ALA A 214 8.03 10.39 -16.67
CA ALA A 214 7.27 10.77 -17.86
C ALA A 214 5.84 10.19 -17.91
N ALA A 215 5.50 9.26 -17.01
CA ALA A 215 4.18 8.62 -17.02
C ALA A 215 3.10 9.60 -16.53
N VAL A 216 1.95 9.62 -17.22
CA VAL A 216 0.75 10.34 -16.77
C VAL A 216 0.14 9.67 -15.55
N GLY A 217 0.07 8.32 -15.57
CA GLY A 217 -0.40 7.54 -14.43
C GLY A 217 0.58 7.60 -13.27
N MET A 218 0.05 7.56 -12.06
CA MET A 218 0.80 7.64 -10.80
C MET A 218 1.64 8.94 -10.64
N ALA A 219 1.41 9.96 -11.46
CA ALA A 219 2.12 11.25 -11.34
C ALA A 219 1.97 11.88 -9.94
N GLY A 220 0.81 11.68 -9.30
CA GLY A 220 0.54 12.19 -7.95
C GLY A 220 1.41 11.57 -6.84
N THR A 221 2.21 10.54 -7.14
CA THR A 221 3.15 9.94 -6.17
C THR A 221 4.43 10.75 -5.98
N GLY A 222 4.71 11.75 -6.83
CA GLY A 222 6.00 12.46 -6.79
C GLY A 222 7.21 11.52 -6.92
N THR A 223 7.09 10.50 -7.78
CA THR A 223 8.19 9.53 -7.99
C THR A 223 9.37 10.21 -8.67
N ALA A 224 10.55 10.06 -8.10
CA ALA A 224 11.79 10.72 -8.53
C ALA A 224 12.97 9.73 -8.60
N THR A 225 14.08 10.20 -9.12
CA THR A 225 15.41 9.59 -8.91
C THR A 225 16.10 10.34 -7.77
N VAL A 226 16.62 9.61 -6.79
CA VAL A 226 17.36 10.19 -5.67
C VAL A 226 18.84 9.81 -5.78
N SER A 227 19.70 10.82 -5.73
CA SER A 227 21.15 10.67 -5.71
C SER A 227 21.70 10.90 -4.31
N PHE A 228 22.66 10.09 -3.92
CA PHE A 228 23.35 10.13 -2.63
C PHE A 228 24.84 10.36 -2.87
N GLU A 229 25.43 11.29 -2.13
CA GLU A 229 26.86 11.61 -2.17
C GLU A 229 27.38 11.62 -0.72
N ASP A 230 27.98 10.48 -0.31
CA ASP A 230 28.50 10.23 1.04
C ASP A 230 27.50 10.54 2.17
N VAL A 231 26.24 10.14 1.95
CA VAL A 231 25.12 10.46 2.85
C VAL A 231 25.12 9.51 4.05
N PRO A 232 25.21 10.00 5.30
CA PRO A 232 25.09 9.17 6.48
C PRO A 232 23.77 8.41 6.56
N ALA A 233 23.86 7.13 6.90
CA ALA A 233 22.71 6.26 7.03
C ALA A 233 22.94 5.19 8.10
N ARG A 234 21.91 4.43 8.42
CA ARG A 234 21.95 3.31 9.36
C ARG A 234 21.51 2.04 8.65
N LEU A 235 22.29 0.97 8.75
CA LEU A 235 21.89 -0.35 8.24
C LEU A 235 20.92 -1.02 9.22
N LEU A 236 19.92 -1.69 8.66
CA LEU A 236 18.91 -2.46 9.38
C LEU A 236 19.11 -3.96 9.13
N GLY A 237 19.17 -4.74 10.19
CA GLY A 237 19.39 -6.19 10.10
C GLY A 237 20.76 -6.56 9.52
N ASP A 238 20.80 -7.67 8.80
CA ASP A 238 21.96 -8.25 8.16
C ASP A 238 21.86 -8.21 6.61
N ALA A 239 22.90 -8.72 5.93
CA ALA A 239 22.90 -8.86 4.48
C ALA A 239 21.74 -9.76 4.03
N ALA A 240 20.96 -9.27 3.07
CA ALA A 240 19.73 -9.90 2.58
C ALA A 240 18.62 -10.12 3.63
N GLY A 241 18.79 -9.67 4.87
CA GLY A 241 17.80 -9.80 5.94
C GLY A 241 16.45 -9.21 5.56
N TYR A 242 16.44 -8.12 4.82
CA TYR A 242 15.21 -7.56 4.25
C TYR A 242 14.42 -8.56 3.40
N LEU A 243 15.11 -9.36 2.55
CA LEU A 243 14.49 -10.33 1.64
C LEU A 243 14.11 -11.64 2.34
N HIS A 244 14.84 -12.01 3.40
CA HIS A 244 14.66 -13.28 4.10
C HIS A 244 13.66 -13.20 5.28
N ARG A 245 13.28 -12.00 5.69
CA ARG A 245 12.28 -11.84 6.75
C ARG A 245 10.91 -12.39 6.28
N PRO A 246 10.13 -13.04 7.16
CA PRO A 246 8.78 -13.54 6.83
C PRO A 246 7.87 -12.44 6.26
N GLY A 247 7.93 -11.22 6.82
CA GLY A 247 7.16 -10.06 6.40
C GLY A 247 7.44 -9.57 4.97
N PHE A 248 8.54 -10.00 4.31
CA PHE A 248 8.83 -9.59 2.93
C PHE A 248 7.72 -10.04 1.95
N TRP A 249 7.41 -11.32 1.94
CA TRP A 249 6.36 -11.85 1.08
C TRP A 249 4.96 -11.48 1.59
N GLN A 250 4.73 -11.54 2.91
CA GLN A 250 3.45 -11.19 3.52
C GLN A 250 3.08 -9.71 3.27
N GLY A 251 4.04 -8.79 3.40
CA GLY A 251 3.87 -7.37 3.08
C GLY A 251 3.66 -7.15 1.58
N GLY A 252 4.49 -7.81 0.75
CA GLY A 252 4.39 -7.73 -0.71
C GLY A 252 3.05 -8.18 -1.29
N ALA A 253 2.31 -9.03 -0.58
CA ALA A 253 0.95 -9.41 -0.96
C ALA A 253 -0.07 -8.26 -0.78
N GLY A 254 0.19 -7.32 0.13
CA GLY A 254 -0.66 -6.16 0.37
C GLY A 254 -0.86 -5.25 -0.85
N ILE A 255 0.09 -5.27 -1.78
CA ILE A 255 -0.04 -4.54 -3.06
C ILE A 255 -1.24 -5.03 -3.87
N ALA A 256 -1.53 -6.35 -3.86
CA ALA A 256 -2.69 -6.90 -4.53
C ALA A 256 -4.01 -6.39 -3.91
N ALA A 257 -4.04 -6.12 -2.61
CA ALA A 257 -5.18 -5.50 -1.96
C ALA A 257 -5.38 -4.03 -2.41
N CYS A 258 -4.30 -3.27 -2.63
CA CYS A 258 -4.41 -1.93 -3.22
C CYS A 258 -5.02 -1.99 -4.63
N TRP A 259 -4.55 -2.90 -5.49
CA TRP A 259 -5.12 -3.06 -6.83
C TRP A 259 -6.59 -3.48 -6.77
N HIS A 260 -6.94 -4.41 -5.88
CA HIS A 260 -8.32 -4.86 -5.69
C HIS A 260 -9.24 -3.70 -5.28
N GLY A 261 -8.82 -2.84 -4.35
CA GLY A 261 -9.59 -1.65 -3.94
C GLY A 261 -9.88 -0.68 -5.08
N ALA A 262 -8.92 -0.48 -5.99
CA ALA A 262 -9.15 0.30 -7.21
C ALA A 262 -10.21 -0.35 -8.11
N LEU A 263 -10.21 -1.67 -8.21
CA LEU A 263 -11.21 -2.42 -8.99
C LEU A 263 -12.59 -2.36 -8.35
N GLU A 264 -12.70 -2.34 -7.03
CA GLU A 264 -13.97 -2.12 -6.32
C GLU A 264 -14.58 -0.77 -6.72
N SER A 265 -13.76 0.28 -6.83
CA SER A 265 -14.22 1.61 -7.26
C SER A 265 -14.75 1.62 -8.71
N LEU A 266 -14.06 0.90 -9.62
CA LEU A 266 -14.54 0.72 -11.00
C LEU A 266 -15.85 -0.07 -11.06
N ALA A 267 -15.98 -1.13 -10.29
CA ALA A 267 -17.17 -1.95 -10.21
C ALA A 267 -18.37 -1.17 -9.67
N GLU A 268 -18.14 -0.35 -8.65
CA GLU A 268 -19.18 0.49 -8.06
C GLU A 268 -19.66 1.56 -9.05
N ALA A 269 -18.77 2.16 -9.82
CA ALA A 269 -19.17 3.07 -10.90
C ALA A 269 -20.05 2.38 -11.94
N LEU A 270 -19.73 1.14 -12.32
CA LEU A 270 -20.55 0.33 -13.24
C LEU A 270 -21.90 -0.04 -12.59
N ARG A 271 -21.91 -0.43 -11.32
CA ARG A 271 -23.14 -0.77 -10.58
C ARG A 271 -24.10 0.42 -10.53
N LEU A 272 -23.59 1.62 -10.20
CA LEU A 272 -24.38 2.85 -10.18
C LEU A 272 -24.91 3.20 -11.56
N ALA A 273 -24.08 3.12 -12.60
CA ALA A 273 -24.51 3.34 -13.97
C ALA A 273 -25.63 2.40 -14.38
N THR A 274 -25.55 1.13 -13.96
CA THR A 274 -26.58 0.10 -14.22
C THR A 274 -27.87 0.42 -13.48
N SER A 275 -27.79 0.79 -12.20
CA SER A 275 -28.97 1.09 -11.37
C SER A 275 -29.73 2.36 -11.79
N LEU A 276 -29.03 3.34 -12.32
CA LEU A 276 -29.60 4.63 -12.74
C LEU A 276 -30.15 4.59 -14.18
N ARG A 277 -29.88 3.53 -14.94
CA ARG A 277 -30.32 3.40 -16.32
C ARG A 277 -31.82 3.14 -16.41
N GLN A 278 -32.53 4.01 -17.16
CA GLN A 278 -33.93 3.78 -17.52
C GLN A 278 -34.00 2.99 -18.82
N GLY A 279 -34.89 2.00 -18.88
CA GLY A 279 -35.07 1.11 -20.02
C GLY A 279 -34.06 -0.06 -20.07
N GLU A 280 -33.93 -0.68 -21.25
CA GLU A 280 -33.03 -1.84 -21.41
C GLU A 280 -31.56 -1.48 -21.18
N ALA A 281 -30.93 -2.23 -20.29
CA ALA A 281 -29.54 -2.04 -19.87
C ALA A 281 -28.75 -3.35 -19.90
N TRP A 282 -29.16 -4.32 -20.75
CA TRP A 282 -28.58 -5.67 -20.76
C TRP A 282 -27.04 -5.67 -20.88
N HIS A 283 -26.46 -4.74 -21.66
CA HIS A 283 -25.01 -4.63 -21.83
C HIS A 283 -24.30 -4.20 -20.56
N LEU A 284 -24.92 -3.31 -19.74
CA LEU A 284 -24.40 -2.94 -18.42
C LEU A 284 -24.55 -4.08 -17.44
N GLN A 285 -25.70 -4.78 -17.44
CA GLN A 285 -25.96 -5.95 -16.59
C GLN A 285 -25.01 -7.10 -16.92
N LEU A 286 -24.74 -7.37 -18.21
CA LEU A 286 -23.77 -8.35 -18.66
C LEU A 286 -22.37 -8.03 -18.12
N ALA A 287 -21.91 -6.79 -18.29
CA ALA A 287 -20.61 -6.35 -17.81
C ALA A 287 -20.53 -6.39 -16.28
N LEU A 288 -21.60 -6.00 -15.58
CA LEU A 288 -21.64 -6.04 -14.12
C LEU A 288 -21.56 -7.48 -13.61
N GLY A 289 -22.28 -8.44 -14.23
CA GLY A 289 -22.19 -9.86 -13.87
C GLY A 289 -20.78 -10.44 -14.10
N GLN A 290 -20.11 -10.05 -15.19
CA GLN A 290 -18.71 -10.42 -15.43
C GLN A 290 -17.77 -9.86 -14.36
N VAL A 291 -17.92 -8.58 -14.01
CA VAL A 291 -17.09 -7.91 -12.99
C VAL A 291 -17.36 -8.49 -11.61
N ASP A 292 -18.60 -8.74 -11.25
CA ASP A 292 -18.99 -9.37 -9.98
C ASP A 292 -18.31 -10.72 -9.80
N GLY A 293 -18.42 -11.63 -10.80
CA GLY A 293 -17.79 -12.94 -10.75
C GLY A 293 -16.26 -12.86 -10.59
N LEU A 294 -15.60 -11.96 -11.32
CA LEU A 294 -14.15 -11.75 -11.23
C LEU A 294 -13.72 -11.22 -9.85
N LEU A 295 -14.40 -10.20 -9.35
CA LEU A 295 -14.03 -9.58 -8.07
C LEU A 295 -14.37 -10.49 -6.88
N SER A 296 -15.50 -11.22 -6.94
CA SER A 296 -15.87 -12.18 -5.89
C SER A 296 -14.83 -13.29 -5.76
N ALA A 297 -14.35 -13.85 -6.89
CA ALA A 297 -13.31 -14.87 -6.89
C ALA A 297 -11.97 -14.31 -6.37
N ASN A 298 -11.56 -13.10 -6.84
CA ASN A 298 -10.33 -12.48 -6.39
C ASN A 298 -10.37 -12.15 -4.89
N ALA A 299 -11.49 -11.61 -4.39
CA ALA A 299 -11.69 -11.34 -2.97
C ALA A 299 -11.64 -12.62 -2.12
N ALA A 300 -12.18 -13.74 -2.61
CA ALA A 300 -12.07 -15.02 -1.93
C ALA A 300 -10.61 -15.48 -1.82
N THR A 301 -9.83 -15.35 -2.91
CA THR A 301 -8.40 -15.68 -2.93
C THR A 301 -7.60 -14.81 -1.95
N LEU A 302 -7.87 -13.50 -1.91
CA LEU A 302 -7.23 -12.58 -0.96
C LEU A 302 -7.57 -12.95 0.50
N ARG A 303 -8.84 -13.24 0.81
CA ARG A 303 -9.26 -13.65 2.16
C ARG A 303 -8.57 -14.93 2.62
N GLU A 304 -8.49 -15.93 1.74
CA GLU A 304 -7.82 -17.19 2.08
C GLU A 304 -6.31 -16.99 2.28
N ALA A 305 -5.65 -16.22 1.41
CA ALA A 305 -4.23 -15.90 1.58
C ALA A 305 -3.95 -15.18 2.90
N ALA A 306 -4.77 -14.19 3.27
CA ALA A 306 -4.64 -13.47 4.54
C ALA A 306 -4.81 -14.42 5.73
N SER A 307 -5.82 -15.29 5.69
CA SER A 307 -6.08 -16.29 6.72
C SER A 307 -4.93 -17.30 6.84
N TRP A 308 -4.37 -17.74 5.71
CA TRP A 308 -3.21 -18.64 5.70
C TRP A 308 -1.98 -17.97 6.32
N MET A 309 -1.67 -16.72 5.94
CA MET A 309 -0.54 -15.96 6.48
C MET A 309 -0.66 -15.78 8.01
N ASP A 310 -1.86 -15.47 8.49
CA ASP A 310 -2.11 -15.29 9.94
C ASP A 310 -2.00 -16.59 10.73
N ARG A 311 -2.31 -17.74 10.11
CA ARG A 311 -2.14 -19.07 10.72
C ARG A 311 -0.68 -19.56 10.67
N HIS A 312 0.13 -19.04 9.72
CA HIS A 312 1.49 -19.50 9.47
C HIS A 312 2.48 -18.30 9.42
N PRO A 313 2.62 -17.53 10.52
CA PRO A 313 3.33 -16.24 10.50
C PRO A 313 4.82 -16.34 10.19
N GLN A 314 5.43 -17.52 10.36
CA GLN A 314 6.85 -17.77 10.09
C GLN A 314 7.10 -18.56 8.81
N ALA A 315 6.06 -19.00 8.11
CA ALA A 315 6.21 -19.75 6.87
C ALA A 315 6.55 -18.86 5.69
N ASP A 316 7.19 -19.44 4.66
CA ASP A 316 7.42 -18.76 3.39
C ASP A 316 6.09 -18.52 2.67
N ALA A 317 5.64 -17.27 2.66
CA ALA A 317 4.42 -16.85 2.00
C ALA A 317 4.58 -16.58 0.48
N ARG A 318 5.74 -16.90 -0.11
CA ARG A 318 6.06 -16.59 -1.50
C ARG A 318 5.01 -17.10 -2.49
N ALA A 319 4.62 -18.37 -2.36
CA ALA A 319 3.64 -18.96 -3.26
C ALA A 319 2.27 -18.27 -3.17
N TRP A 320 1.80 -17.95 -1.96
CA TRP A 320 0.57 -17.20 -1.74
C TRP A 320 0.65 -15.77 -2.28
N THR A 321 1.75 -15.09 -2.05
CA THR A 321 1.98 -13.73 -2.55
C THR A 321 1.98 -13.67 -4.07
N LEU A 322 2.72 -14.56 -4.74
CA LEU A 322 2.72 -14.64 -6.19
C LEU A 322 1.31 -14.94 -6.72
N ARG A 323 0.58 -15.86 -6.09
CA ARG A 323 -0.78 -16.24 -6.48
C ARG A 323 -1.76 -15.06 -6.40
N VAL A 324 -1.80 -14.35 -5.27
CA VAL A 324 -2.73 -13.20 -5.14
C VAL A 324 -2.35 -12.05 -6.06
N ARG A 325 -1.05 -11.79 -6.27
CA ARG A 325 -0.58 -10.71 -7.17
C ARG A 325 -0.92 -11.02 -8.63
N THR A 326 -0.61 -12.20 -9.11
CA THR A 326 -0.88 -12.59 -10.51
C THR A 326 -2.38 -12.71 -10.79
N ALA A 327 -3.16 -13.28 -9.87
CA ALA A 327 -4.61 -13.36 -10.00
C ALA A 327 -5.27 -11.97 -10.00
N THR A 328 -4.79 -11.04 -9.17
CA THR A 328 -5.33 -9.68 -9.13
C THR A 328 -4.94 -8.89 -10.37
N ASP A 329 -3.72 -9.03 -10.89
CA ASP A 329 -3.29 -8.38 -12.15
C ASP A 329 -4.16 -8.84 -13.32
N GLU A 330 -4.38 -10.14 -13.51
CA GLU A 330 -5.26 -10.69 -14.55
C GLU A 330 -6.71 -10.20 -14.37
N THR A 331 -7.21 -10.20 -13.13
CA THR A 331 -8.53 -9.66 -12.80
C THR A 331 -8.64 -8.20 -13.19
N ALA A 332 -7.61 -7.39 -12.89
CA ALA A 332 -7.58 -5.97 -13.19
C ALA A 332 -7.69 -5.69 -14.69
N GLN A 333 -6.92 -6.39 -15.51
CA GLN A 333 -6.96 -6.24 -16.97
C GLN A 333 -8.36 -6.53 -17.53
N ARG A 334 -9.02 -7.58 -17.02
CA ARG A 334 -10.38 -7.94 -17.44
C ARG A 334 -11.43 -6.95 -16.96
N VAL A 335 -11.35 -6.48 -15.72
CA VAL A 335 -12.29 -5.50 -15.15
C VAL A 335 -12.16 -4.16 -15.87
N ILE A 336 -10.95 -3.63 -16.05
CA ILE A 336 -10.71 -2.38 -16.79
C ILE A 336 -11.35 -2.46 -18.17
N ARG A 337 -11.13 -3.55 -18.91
CA ARG A 337 -11.71 -3.75 -20.24
C ARG A 337 -13.24 -3.79 -20.21
N SER A 338 -13.83 -4.57 -19.28
CA SER A 338 -15.28 -4.74 -19.19
C SER A 338 -15.98 -3.44 -18.82
N VAL A 339 -15.47 -2.72 -17.82
CA VAL A 339 -16.01 -1.44 -17.35
C VAL A 339 -15.89 -0.35 -18.43
N SER A 340 -14.71 -0.23 -19.06
CA SER A 340 -14.48 0.78 -20.10
C SER A 340 -15.40 0.58 -21.29
N ARG A 341 -15.62 -0.65 -21.73
CA ARG A 341 -16.53 -0.95 -22.84
C ARG A 341 -17.99 -0.68 -22.49
N ALA A 342 -18.41 -1.04 -21.28
CA ALA A 342 -19.80 -0.89 -20.85
C ALA A 342 -20.19 0.57 -20.63
N LEU A 343 -19.34 1.37 -20.00
CA LEU A 343 -19.60 2.77 -19.69
C LEU A 343 -19.33 3.70 -20.88
N GLY A 344 -18.54 3.28 -21.87
CA GLY A 344 -18.11 4.12 -22.98
C GLY A 344 -17.21 5.28 -22.51
N PRO A 345 -16.85 6.23 -23.40
CA PRO A 345 -15.86 7.27 -23.10
C PRO A 345 -16.35 8.36 -22.14
N GLY A 346 -17.65 8.57 -22.01
CA GLY A 346 -18.22 9.71 -21.29
C GLY A 346 -17.73 9.86 -19.85
N PRO A 347 -17.89 8.86 -18.98
CA PRO A 347 -17.42 8.94 -17.59
C PRO A 347 -15.91 9.15 -17.46
N PHE A 348 -15.12 8.52 -18.32
CA PHE A 348 -13.65 8.60 -18.26
C PHE A 348 -13.10 9.96 -18.74
N CYS A 349 -13.88 10.71 -19.52
CA CYS A 349 -13.51 12.06 -19.97
C CYS A 349 -14.05 13.18 -19.08
N ARG A 350 -15.07 12.89 -18.26
CA ARG A 350 -15.81 13.91 -17.52
C ARG A 350 -15.79 13.72 -16.00
N HIS A 351 -15.45 12.53 -15.53
CA HIS A 351 -15.38 12.21 -14.11
C HIS A 351 -13.91 12.06 -13.67
N ALA A 352 -13.39 13.08 -12.99
CA ALA A 352 -11.95 13.21 -12.70
C ALA A 352 -11.39 11.99 -11.93
N HIS A 353 -12.16 11.41 -10.99
CA HIS A 353 -11.73 10.23 -10.24
C HIS A 353 -11.55 9.00 -11.16
N LEU A 354 -12.54 8.68 -12.01
CA LEU A 354 -12.45 7.54 -12.93
C LEU A 354 -11.35 7.74 -13.98
N ALA A 355 -11.21 8.96 -14.51
CA ALA A 355 -10.15 9.29 -15.45
C ALA A 355 -8.76 9.04 -14.84
N ARG A 356 -8.56 9.48 -13.61
CA ARG A 356 -7.32 9.27 -12.85
C ARG A 356 -7.07 7.81 -12.55
N LEU A 357 -8.09 7.11 -12.04
CA LEU A 357 -8.00 5.69 -11.70
C LEU A 357 -7.56 4.83 -12.90
N LEU A 358 -8.10 5.11 -14.10
CA LEU A 358 -7.72 4.41 -15.34
C LEU A 358 -6.34 4.80 -15.87
N ALA A 359 -5.84 5.98 -15.55
CA ALA A 359 -4.46 6.35 -15.86
C ALA A 359 -3.47 5.72 -14.89
N ASP A 360 -3.80 5.69 -13.60
CA ASP A 360 -2.91 5.26 -12.53
C ASP A 360 -2.80 3.73 -12.42
N LEU A 361 -3.92 3.02 -12.46
CA LEU A 361 -3.93 1.57 -12.21
C LEU A 361 -3.05 0.77 -13.18
N PRO A 362 -3.04 1.01 -14.51
CA PRO A 362 -2.13 0.29 -15.41
C PRO A 362 -0.65 0.49 -15.09
N VAL A 363 -0.26 1.67 -14.57
CA VAL A 363 1.11 1.95 -14.14
C VAL A 363 1.40 1.25 -12.83
N PHE A 364 0.49 1.31 -11.86
CA PHE A 364 0.67 0.67 -10.56
C PHE A 364 0.75 -0.87 -10.67
N LEU A 365 0.01 -1.48 -11.59
CA LEU A 365 0.09 -2.91 -11.87
C LEU A 365 1.49 -3.35 -12.34
N ARG A 366 2.31 -2.44 -12.93
CA ARG A 366 3.69 -2.75 -13.33
C ARG A 366 4.64 -2.95 -12.15
N GLN A 367 4.19 -2.77 -10.93
CA GLN A 367 4.88 -3.25 -9.73
C GLN A 367 4.88 -4.81 -9.64
N SER A 368 3.98 -5.48 -10.38
CA SER A 368 4.09 -6.91 -10.71
C SER A 368 5.20 -7.13 -11.74
N HIS A 369 5.94 -8.24 -11.61
CA HIS A 369 6.93 -8.64 -12.62
C HIS A 369 6.31 -9.48 -13.76
N GLY A 370 4.98 -9.55 -13.83
CA GLY A 370 4.24 -10.21 -14.91
C GLY A 370 4.64 -11.68 -15.10
N ASP A 371 5.14 -12.00 -16.29
CA ASP A 371 5.50 -13.37 -16.66
C ASP A 371 6.57 -14.01 -15.76
N ARG A 372 7.46 -13.19 -15.15
CA ARG A 372 8.45 -13.71 -14.19
C ARG A 372 7.80 -14.21 -12.91
N ASP A 373 6.78 -13.50 -12.40
CA ASP A 373 6.02 -13.92 -11.23
C ASP A 373 5.21 -15.19 -11.52
N LEU A 374 4.62 -15.30 -12.72
CA LEU A 374 3.92 -16.51 -13.17
C LEU A 374 4.87 -17.69 -13.33
N ALA A 375 6.03 -17.51 -13.95
CA ALA A 375 7.04 -18.55 -14.10
C ALA A 375 7.55 -19.03 -12.73
N ALA A 376 7.80 -18.10 -11.80
CA ALA A 376 8.22 -18.43 -10.44
C ALA A 376 7.13 -19.22 -9.68
N LEU A 377 5.85 -18.84 -9.83
CA LEU A 377 4.72 -19.58 -9.25
C LEU A 377 4.62 -20.99 -9.84
N GLY A 378 4.78 -21.13 -11.17
CA GLY A 378 4.77 -22.43 -11.85
C GLY A 378 5.90 -23.34 -11.36
N ALA A 379 7.11 -22.79 -11.17
CA ALA A 379 8.24 -23.55 -10.62
C ALA A 379 7.94 -24.06 -9.19
N LEU A 380 7.36 -23.22 -8.34
CA LEU A 380 6.96 -23.63 -6.99
C LEU A 380 5.88 -24.70 -7.00
N ALA A 381 4.92 -24.60 -7.93
CA ALA A 381 3.86 -25.59 -8.06
C ALA A 381 4.37 -26.96 -8.54
N SER A 382 5.37 -26.98 -9.44
CA SER A 382 5.97 -28.22 -9.92
C SER A 382 6.89 -28.90 -8.91
N ALA A 383 7.63 -28.12 -8.10
CA ALA A 383 8.53 -28.69 -7.08
C ALA A 383 7.77 -29.35 -5.91
N ALA A 384 6.54 -28.94 -5.63
CA ALA A 384 5.73 -29.53 -4.57
C ALA A 384 5.36 -31.01 -4.78
N ASP A 385 5.48 -31.52 -6.01
CA ASP A 385 5.20 -32.93 -6.35
C ASP A 385 6.41 -33.87 -6.09
N GLU A 386 7.63 -33.34 -6.04
CA GLU A 386 8.85 -34.14 -5.86
C GLU A 386 9.05 -34.61 -4.42
N ASP A 387 8.55 -33.88 -3.43
CA ASP A 387 8.72 -34.18 -2.01
C ASP A 387 7.63 -35.10 -1.42
N GLY A 388 6.70 -35.62 -2.25
CA GLY A 388 5.65 -36.55 -1.79
C GLY A 388 4.63 -35.95 -0.81
N THR A 389 4.68 -34.63 -0.58
CA THR A 389 3.74 -33.89 0.27
C THR A 389 2.53 -33.36 -0.52
N SER A 390 2.20 -33.98 -1.63
CA SER A 390 1.21 -33.54 -2.62
C SER A 390 -0.25 -33.54 -2.14
N GLY A 391 -0.50 -33.44 -0.82
CA GLY A 391 -1.85 -33.37 -0.24
C GLY A 391 -2.60 -32.07 -0.45
N ASP A 392 -1.89 -30.93 -0.58
CA ASP A 392 -2.47 -29.59 -0.36
C ASP A 392 -2.23 -28.61 -1.51
N GLN A 393 -2.44 -29.04 -2.75
CA GLN A 393 -2.44 -28.10 -3.87
C GLN A 393 -3.68 -27.20 -3.80
N PRO A 394 -3.54 -25.85 -3.77
CA PRO A 394 -4.67 -24.93 -3.49
C PRO A 394 -5.78 -24.92 -4.57
N TRP A 395 -5.58 -25.58 -5.71
CA TRP A 395 -6.61 -25.76 -6.73
C TRP A 395 -7.42 -27.06 -6.56
N ARG A 396 -7.10 -27.88 -5.56
CA ARG A 396 -7.91 -29.06 -5.23
C ARG A 396 -9.04 -28.66 -4.29
N LEU A 397 -10.25 -29.22 -4.54
CA LEU A 397 -11.41 -29.05 -3.67
C LEU A 397 -11.37 -30.07 -2.52
#